data_2b679d717d3df0c3d647b9a36ae7a81c
#
_entry.id   2b679d717d3df0c3d647b9a36ae7a81c
#
_cell.length_a   1.000
_cell.length_b   1.000
_cell.length_c   1.000
_cell.angle_alpha   90.00
_cell.angle_beta   90.00
_cell.angle_gamma   90.00
#
_symmetry.space_group_name_H-M   'P 1'
#
loop_
_entity.id
_entity.type
_entity.pdbx_description
1 polymer ?
#
loop_
_entity_poly.entity_id
_entity_poly.type
_entity_poly.pdbx_seq_one_letter_code
_entity_poly.pdbx_strand_id
1 'polypeptide(L)'
;MQIDRAILPQLIDELENQKVLILLGARQVGKTSLMNELKEILISRDKRIKFFDLEQPKDSLFFSQDLIDLYDSIIEDVDYIFIDEFHYIENATKLFKAIVDNKKKKIKIIASGSSALEMHKHLKESLAGRKTEYIIHPLSFLEYAQSKRKLNQYLIYGGNPELVHIKKESDQIKFLKGILSTYILKDIKALIKEENITAFNSMLYYLAQNQGQVISLNSLASDIKSSYHLTEKYIDILSQTYILYKIPSFSKNLSNELKKSFKYYFYDTGIRNSILADFSAIDERCDKGSIHEQYFCNFAMANLPANAELRFWRTRNGDEIDFIVLKNRDPYLFEIKSKLKTKSVPESIKTFIRNYRNVKEAFIINEDLDFETSYDDVPVYFLKIADLEENLLIKKILS
;
A
#
# COMPACT_ATOMS: atom_id res chain seq x y z
N MET A 1 -4.48 -12.52 20.07
CA MET A 1 -4.61 -11.08 20.38
C MET A 1 -5.18 -10.41 19.16
N GLN A 2 -6.30 -9.73 19.24
CA GLN A 2 -6.86 -8.94 18.15
C GLN A 2 -6.11 -7.61 18.11
N ILE A 3 -5.84 -7.11 16.93
CA ILE A 3 -5.20 -5.79 16.70
C ILE A 3 -6.28 -4.83 16.24
N ASP A 4 -6.43 -3.74 16.94
CA ASP A 4 -7.37 -2.68 16.55
C ASP A 4 -6.85 -1.96 15.31
N ARG A 5 -7.60 -2.04 14.21
CA ARG A 5 -7.22 -1.44 12.94
C ARG A 5 -7.71 0.00 12.84
N ALA A 6 -6.80 0.92 12.58
CA ALA A 6 -7.12 2.35 12.47
C ALA A 6 -8.16 2.67 11.38
N ILE A 7 -8.27 1.83 10.37
CA ILE A 7 -9.23 1.98 9.27
C ILE A 7 -10.66 1.53 9.64
N LEU A 8 -10.84 0.71 10.69
CA LEU A 8 -12.12 0.11 11.04
C LEU A 8 -13.26 1.13 11.26
N PRO A 9 -13.06 2.25 11.98
CA PRO A 9 -14.11 3.27 12.13
C PRO A 9 -14.61 3.81 10.78
N GLN A 10 -13.71 4.08 9.82
CA GLN A 10 -14.08 4.56 8.49
C GLN A 10 -14.91 3.52 7.73
N LEU A 11 -14.57 2.23 7.86
CA LEU A 11 -15.32 1.15 7.22
C LEU A 11 -16.72 0.99 7.84
N ILE A 12 -16.86 1.23 9.16
CA ILE A 12 -18.16 1.22 9.86
C ILE A 12 -19.05 2.36 9.34
N ASP A 13 -18.50 3.57 9.15
CA ASP A 13 -19.24 4.70 8.61
C ASP A 13 -19.76 4.42 7.18
N GLU A 14 -19.00 3.66 6.40
CA GLU A 14 -19.40 3.25 5.05
C GLU A 14 -20.55 2.24 5.01
N LEU A 15 -20.87 1.56 6.11
CA LEU A 15 -21.96 0.59 6.14
C LEU A 15 -23.34 1.23 5.94
N GLU A 16 -23.51 2.50 6.24
CA GLU A 16 -24.79 3.21 6.15
C GLU A 16 -25.12 3.71 4.73
N ASN A 17 -24.12 3.83 3.85
CA ASN A 17 -24.37 4.22 2.47
C ASN A 17 -24.69 3.03 1.55
N GLN A 18 -25.33 3.28 0.41
CA GLN A 18 -25.79 2.23 -0.51
C GLN A 18 -24.75 1.80 -1.55
N LYS A 19 -23.54 2.36 -1.50
CA LYS A 19 -22.49 1.98 -2.43
C LYS A 19 -21.90 0.62 -2.04
N VAL A 20 -21.39 -0.12 -3.01
CA VAL A 20 -20.56 -1.31 -2.75
C VAL A 20 -19.30 -0.86 -2.02
N LEU A 21 -19.03 -1.44 -0.85
CA LEU A 21 -17.77 -1.26 -0.14
C LEU A 21 -16.79 -2.32 -0.64
N ILE A 22 -15.67 -1.88 -1.23
CA ILE A 22 -14.67 -2.78 -1.79
C ILE A 22 -13.36 -2.64 -1.00
N LEU A 23 -12.90 -3.75 -0.42
CA LEU A 23 -11.65 -3.85 0.31
C LEU A 23 -10.58 -4.48 -0.60
N LEU A 24 -9.63 -3.68 -1.05
CA LEU A 24 -8.50 -4.11 -1.88
C LEU A 24 -7.22 -4.17 -1.05
N GLY A 25 -6.21 -4.90 -1.52
CA GLY A 25 -4.91 -4.95 -0.84
C GLY A 25 -4.21 -6.28 -1.06
N ALA A 26 -2.93 -6.33 -0.71
CA ALA A 26 -2.12 -7.55 -0.81
C ALA A 26 -2.78 -8.74 -0.10
N ARG A 27 -2.35 -9.96 -0.42
CA ARG A 27 -2.78 -11.13 0.34
C ARG A 27 -2.30 -11.03 1.80
N GLN A 28 -3.09 -11.59 2.72
CA GLN A 28 -2.77 -11.70 4.15
C GLN A 28 -2.56 -10.37 4.90
N VAL A 29 -3.08 -9.25 4.37
CA VAL A 29 -3.06 -7.95 5.08
C VAL A 29 -4.24 -7.77 6.05
N GLY A 30 -5.11 -8.79 6.19
CA GLY A 30 -6.22 -8.78 7.14
C GLY A 30 -7.57 -8.34 6.56
N LYS A 31 -7.80 -8.39 5.23
CA LYS A 31 -9.10 -8.06 4.61
C LYS A 31 -10.25 -8.90 5.17
N THR A 32 -10.09 -10.22 5.15
CA THR A 32 -11.08 -11.18 5.71
C THR A 32 -11.33 -10.95 7.19
N SER A 33 -10.29 -10.61 7.97
CA SER A 33 -10.43 -10.29 9.40
C SER A 33 -11.28 -9.04 9.61
N LEU A 34 -11.04 -7.97 8.85
CA LEU A 34 -11.87 -6.76 8.88
C LEU A 34 -13.33 -7.03 8.46
N MET A 35 -13.54 -7.86 7.42
CA MET A 35 -14.89 -8.28 7.03
C MET A 35 -15.60 -9.04 8.16
N ASN A 36 -14.90 -9.92 8.86
CA ASN A 36 -15.46 -10.64 10.02
C ASN A 36 -15.78 -9.67 11.17
N GLU A 37 -14.93 -8.68 11.46
CA GLU A 37 -15.24 -7.65 12.47
C GLU A 37 -16.48 -6.84 12.10
N LEU A 38 -16.60 -6.39 10.85
CA LEU A 38 -17.80 -5.70 10.37
C LEU A 38 -19.05 -6.58 10.46
N LYS A 39 -18.91 -7.87 10.14
CA LYS A 39 -19.99 -8.86 10.28
C LYS A 39 -20.46 -8.98 11.73
N GLU A 40 -19.56 -9.14 12.69
CA GLU A 40 -19.92 -9.24 14.12
C GLU A 40 -20.61 -7.96 14.63
N ILE A 41 -20.16 -6.79 14.20
CA ILE A 41 -20.81 -5.50 14.52
C ILE A 41 -22.25 -5.48 13.97
N LEU A 42 -22.47 -5.96 12.75
CA LEU A 42 -23.80 -5.97 12.14
C LEU A 42 -24.73 -7.03 12.79
N ILE A 43 -24.19 -8.18 13.18
CA ILE A 43 -24.92 -9.20 13.95
C ILE A 43 -25.40 -8.59 15.29
N SER A 44 -24.55 -7.85 15.99
CA SER A 44 -24.93 -7.16 17.24
C SER A 44 -26.00 -6.09 17.06
N ARG A 45 -26.25 -5.66 15.80
CA ARG A 45 -27.31 -4.71 15.41
C ARG A 45 -28.54 -5.42 14.81
N ASP A 46 -28.69 -6.73 15.01
CA ASP A 46 -29.78 -7.57 14.50
C ASP A 46 -29.98 -7.51 12.97
N LYS A 47 -28.87 -7.36 12.20
CA LYS A 47 -28.90 -7.36 10.73
C LYS A 47 -28.79 -8.77 10.16
N ARG A 48 -29.52 -9.03 9.06
CA ARG A 48 -29.47 -10.31 8.32
C ARG A 48 -28.31 -10.27 7.34
N ILE A 49 -27.42 -11.24 7.46
CA ILE A 49 -26.15 -11.27 6.73
C ILE A 49 -26.00 -12.57 5.96
N LYS A 50 -25.55 -12.47 4.71
CA LYS A 50 -24.96 -13.59 3.96
C LYS A 50 -23.47 -13.34 3.80
N PHE A 51 -22.64 -14.34 4.10
CA PHE A 51 -21.19 -14.30 3.94
C PHE A 51 -20.74 -15.44 3.03
N PHE A 52 -20.00 -15.10 1.98
CA PHE A 52 -19.46 -16.02 0.99
C PHE A 52 -17.93 -15.85 0.92
N ASP A 53 -17.23 -16.98 1.01
CA ASP A 53 -15.79 -17.08 0.79
C ASP A 53 -15.55 -17.87 -0.50
N LEU A 54 -15.17 -17.18 -1.57
CA LEU A 54 -15.07 -17.80 -2.91
C LEU A 54 -13.81 -18.67 -3.08
N GLU A 55 -12.92 -18.73 -2.11
CA GLU A 55 -11.90 -19.76 -2.03
C GLU A 55 -12.50 -21.12 -1.58
N GLN A 56 -13.72 -21.12 -0.99
CA GLN A 56 -14.42 -22.34 -0.60
C GLN A 56 -15.21 -22.91 -1.80
N PRO A 57 -15.05 -24.21 -2.12
CA PRO A 57 -15.73 -24.82 -3.26
C PRO A 57 -17.26 -24.67 -3.23
N LYS A 58 -17.89 -24.74 -2.06
CA LYS A 58 -19.34 -24.59 -1.88
C LYS A 58 -19.83 -23.22 -2.36
N ASP A 59 -19.14 -22.16 -1.93
CA ASP A 59 -19.53 -20.79 -2.26
C ASP A 59 -19.20 -20.48 -3.72
N SER A 60 -18.07 -20.96 -4.22
CA SER A 60 -17.70 -20.85 -5.65
C SER A 60 -18.74 -21.52 -6.55
N LEU A 61 -19.23 -22.71 -6.19
CA LEU A 61 -20.30 -23.40 -6.93
C LEU A 61 -21.62 -22.62 -6.88
N PHE A 62 -21.97 -22.00 -5.75
CA PHE A 62 -23.14 -21.14 -5.65
C PHE A 62 -23.10 -19.99 -6.65
N PHE A 63 -21.93 -19.38 -6.87
CA PHE A 63 -21.74 -18.28 -7.82
C PHE A 63 -21.55 -18.74 -9.29
N SER A 64 -21.55 -20.03 -9.57
CA SER A 64 -21.48 -20.58 -10.93
C SER A 64 -22.86 -20.73 -11.59
N GLN A 65 -23.95 -20.39 -10.90
CA GLN A 65 -25.32 -20.39 -11.42
C GLN A 65 -25.53 -19.31 -12.49
N ASP A 66 -26.63 -19.41 -13.23
CA ASP A 66 -27.07 -18.31 -14.10
C ASP A 66 -27.26 -17.03 -13.30
N LEU A 67 -26.97 -15.88 -13.92
CA LEU A 67 -26.98 -14.59 -13.24
C LEU A 67 -28.36 -14.21 -12.66
N ILE A 68 -29.45 -14.67 -13.25
CA ILE A 68 -30.81 -14.37 -12.79
C ILE A 68 -31.11 -15.18 -11.54
N ASP A 69 -30.87 -16.49 -11.57
CA ASP A 69 -31.09 -17.40 -10.45
C ASP A 69 -30.20 -17.03 -9.26
N LEU A 70 -28.94 -16.66 -9.54
CA LEU A 70 -28.01 -16.16 -8.54
C LEU A 70 -28.51 -14.86 -7.91
N TYR A 71 -29.00 -13.90 -8.73
CA TYR A 71 -29.53 -12.64 -8.23
C TYR A 71 -30.69 -12.86 -7.26
N ASP A 72 -31.70 -13.64 -7.63
CA ASP A 72 -32.87 -13.90 -6.81
C ASP A 72 -32.49 -14.62 -5.49
N SER A 73 -31.63 -15.62 -5.58
CA SER A 73 -31.17 -16.38 -4.40
C SER A 73 -30.32 -15.55 -3.43
N ILE A 74 -29.46 -14.67 -3.94
CA ILE A 74 -28.54 -13.90 -3.09
C ILE A 74 -29.25 -12.77 -2.35
N ILE A 75 -30.26 -12.15 -2.93
CA ILE A 75 -31.01 -11.03 -2.33
C ILE A 75 -32.11 -11.47 -1.36
N GLU A 76 -32.45 -12.77 -1.32
CA GLU A 76 -33.50 -13.27 -0.46
C GLU A 76 -33.15 -13.12 1.01
N ASP A 77 -34.03 -12.51 1.78
CA ASP A 77 -33.96 -12.36 3.25
C ASP A 77 -32.61 -11.88 3.81
N VAL A 78 -32.04 -10.84 3.20
CA VAL A 78 -30.71 -10.30 3.56
C VAL A 78 -30.72 -8.78 3.57
N ASP A 79 -29.90 -8.19 4.46
CA ASP A 79 -29.64 -6.74 4.55
C ASP A 79 -28.19 -6.43 4.09
N TYR A 80 -27.25 -7.34 4.40
CA TYR A 80 -25.82 -7.20 4.06
C TYR A 80 -25.30 -8.48 3.42
N ILE A 81 -24.53 -8.31 2.32
CA ILE A 81 -23.87 -9.39 1.61
C ILE A 81 -22.36 -9.16 1.70
N PHE A 82 -21.65 -10.13 2.26
CA PHE A 82 -20.19 -10.17 2.28
C PHE A 82 -19.70 -11.17 1.25
N ILE A 83 -18.73 -10.77 0.42
CA ILE A 83 -18.14 -11.61 -0.62
C ILE A 83 -16.63 -11.47 -0.56
N ASP A 84 -15.97 -12.49 0.00
CA ASP A 84 -14.51 -12.52 0.05
C ASP A 84 -13.93 -13.08 -1.26
N GLU A 85 -12.86 -12.48 -1.75
CA GLU A 85 -12.17 -12.77 -3.02
C GLU A 85 -13.12 -12.74 -4.24
N PHE A 86 -13.93 -11.67 -4.35
CA PHE A 86 -14.97 -11.55 -5.38
C PHE A 86 -14.46 -11.59 -6.83
N HIS A 87 -13.15 -11.54 -7.05
CA HIS A 87 -12.56 -11.69 -8.37
C HIS A 87 -12.78 -13.08 -9.01
N TYR A 88 -13.20 -14.08 -8.24
CA TYR A 88 -13.62 -15.37 -8.75
C TYR A 88 -15.02 -15.36 -9.40
N ILE A 89 -15.79 -14.26 -9.28
CA ILE A 89 -17.11 -14.15 -9.93
C ILE A 89 -16.95 -13.59 -11.33
N GLU A 90 -17.31 -14.35 -12.34
CA GLU A 90 -17.18 -13.97 -13.76
C GLU A 90 -17.93 -12.68 -14.10
N ASN A 91 -19.06 -12.37 -13.63
CA ASN A 91 -19.83 -11.15 -13.90
C ASN A 91 -20.12 -10.31 -12.64
N ALA A 92 -19.18 -10.27 -11.68
CA ALA A 92 -19.34 -9.59 -10.40
C ALA A 92 -19.91 -8.16 -10.52
N THR A 93 -19.41 -7.39 -11.48
CA THR A 93 -19.84 -5.98 -11.67
C THR A 93 -21.28 -5.84 -12.11
N LYS A 94 -21.78 -6.76 -12.95
CA LYS A 94 -23.18 -6.78 -13.37
C LYS A 94 -24.09 -7.16 -12.20
N LEU A 95 -23.71 -8.18 -11.43
CA LEU A 95 -24.41 -8.62 -10.22
C LEU A 95 -24.49 -7.47 -9.18
N PHE A 96 -23.36 -6.87 -8.87
CA PHE A 96 -23.29 -5.78 -7.88
C PHE A 96 -24.13 -4.58 -8.31
N LYS A 97 -24.05 -4.21 -9.59
CA LYS A 97 -24.89 -3.13 -10.13
C LYS A 97 -26.37 -3.46 -10.01
N ALA A 98 -26.79 -4.67 -10.36
CA ALA A 98 -28.20 -5.08 -10.28
C ALA A 98 -28.72 -5.02 -8.82
N ILE A 99 -27.91 -5.44 -7.84
CA ILE A 99 -28.26 -5.40 -6.42
C ILE A 99 -28.34 -3.97 -5.92
N VAL A 100 -27.35 -3.11 -6.22
CA VAL A 100 -27.30 -1.71 -5.76
C VAL A 100 -28.41 -0.87 -6.39
N ASP A 101 -28.74 -1.11 -7.66
CA ASP A 101 -29.78 -0.38 -8.39
C ASP A 101 -31.22 -0.87 -8.00
N ASN A 102 -31.37 -1.89 -7.15
CA ASN A 102 -32.64 -2.40 -6.69
C ASN A 102 -33.34 -1.37 -5.77
N LYS A 103 -34.39 -0.73 -6.28
CA LYS A 103 -35.16 0.30 -5.54
C LYS A 103 -36.10 -0.27 -4.47
N LYS A 104 -36.44 -1.57 -4.58
CA LYS A 104 -37.40 -2.22 -3.66
C LYS A 104 -36.73 -2.71 -2.38
N LYS A 105 -35.46 -3.08 -2.46
CA LYS A 105 -34.71 -3.66 -1.35
C LYS A 105 -33.32 -3.04 -1.27
N LYS A 106 -33.02 -2.40 -0.15
CA LYS A 106 -31.72 -1.78 0.09
C LYS A 106 -30.79 -2.82 0.69
N ILE A 107 -29.85 -3.31 -0.10
CA ILE A 107 -28.86 -4.30 0.31
C ILE A 107 -27.47 -3.68 0.17
N LYS A 108 -26.67 -3.76 1.23
CA LYS A 108 -25.28 -3.35 1.25
C LYS A 108 -24.39 -4.52 0.85
N ILE A 109 -23.50 -4.29 -0.09
CA ILE A 109 -22.46 -5.26 -0.47
C ILE A 109 -21.12 -4.80 0.11
N ILE A 110 -20.42 -5.72 0.77
CA ILE A 110 -19.04 -5.60 1.20
C ILE A 110 -18.25 -6.70 0.48
N ALA A 111 -17.29 -6.32 -0.34
CA ALA A 111 -16.53 -7.26 -1.15
C ALA A 111 -15.02 -7.07 -0.93
N SER A 112 -14.26 -8.15 -0.93
CA SER A 112 -12.81 -8.10 -0.86
C SER A 112 -12.14 -8.75 -2.07
N GLY A 113 -10.92 -8.31 -2.38
CA GLY A 113 -10.11 -8.93 -3.42
C GLY A 113 -8.62 -8.62 -3.28
N SER A 114 -7.80 -9.60 -3.65
CA SER A 114 -6.34 -9.54 -3.46
C SER A 114 -5.57 -9.02 -4.69
N SER A 115 -6.16 -8.99 -5.89
CA SER A 115 -5.49 -8.50 -7.08
C SER A 115 -6.34 -7.51 -7.87
N ALA A 116 -5.68 -6.43 -8.29
CA ALA A 116 -6.30 -5.37 -9.05
C ALA A 116 -6.31 -5.64 -10.58
N LEU A 117 -5.53 -6.62 -11.07
CA LEU A 117 -5.22 -6.79 -12.49
C LEU A 117 -6.43 -7.03 -13.40
N GLU A 118 -7.32 -7.92 -13.00
CA GLU A 118 -8.55 -8.17 -13.77
C GLU A 118 -9.68 -7.23 -13.35
N MET A 119 -9.67 -6.79 -12.11
CA MET A 119 -10.71 -5.94 -11.52
C MET A 119 -10.70 -4.51 -12.03
N HIS A 120 -9.50 -3.91 -12.24
CA HIS A 120 -9.42 -2.50 -12.65
C HIS A 120 -10.10 -2.19 -13.98
N LYS A 121 -10.11 -3.12 -14.93
CA LYS A 121 -10.78 -2.89 -16.21
C LYS A 121 -12.31 -2.90 -16.08
N HIS A 122 -12.87 -3.85 -15.36
CA HIS A 122 -14.32 -4.03 -15.26
C HIS A 122 -14.98 -3.18 -14.16
N LEU A 123 -14.28 -2.94 -13.03
CA LEU A 123 -14.82 -2.15 -11.92
C LEU A 123 -14.90 -0.65 -12.22
N LYS A 124 -13.93 -0.09 -12.96
CA LYS A 124 -13.90 1.35 -13.25
C LYS A 124 -15.09 1.79 -14.10
N GLU A 125 -15.47 1.01 -15.09
CA GLU A 125 -16.52 1.40 -16.05
C GLU A 125 -17.93 1.08 -15.54
N SER A 126 -18.12 -0.06 -14.90
CA SER A 126 -19.45 -0.58 -14.58
C SER A 126 -20.04 -0.09 -13.25
N LEU A 127 -19.20 0.20 -12.23
CA LEU A 127 -19.62 0.65 -10.89
C LEU A 127 -19.28 2.11 -10.59
N ALA A 128 -19.08 2.94 -11.62
CA ALA A 128 -18.84 4.37 -11.44
C ALA A 128 -19.96 5.02 -10.61
N GLY A 129 -19.60 5.72 -9.53
CA GLY A 129 -20.54 6.34 -8.59
C GLY A 129 -21.26 5.38 -7.62
N ARG A 130 -21.12 4.04 -7.80
CA ARG A 130 -21.80 3.01 -7.01
C ARG A 130 -20.89 2.25 -6.06
N LYS A 131 -19.62 2.62 -5.96
CA LYS A 131 -18.63 1.96 -5.09
C LYS A 131 -17.84 2.96 -4.28
N THR A 132 -17.34 2.50 -3.13
CA THR A 132 -16.25 3.10 -2.37
C THR A 132 -15.17 2.06 -2.23
N GLU A 133 -13.92 2.41 -2.49
CA GLU A 133 -12.78 1.50 -2.44
C GLU A 133 -11.82 1.92 -1.32
N TYR A 134 -11.39 0.94 -0.53
CA TYR A 134 -10.37 1.10 0.49
C TYR A 134 -9.21 0.14 0.22
N ILE A 135 -8.01 0.68 0.22
CA ILE A 135 -6.80 -0.15 0.15
C ILE A 135 -6.40 -0.51 1.57
N ILE A 136 -6.42 -1.81 1.86
CA ILE A 136 -6.00 -2.35 3.15
C ILE A 136 -4.50 -2.62 3.09
N HIS A 137 -3.76 -1.82 3.86
CA HIS A 137 -2.31 -1.94 3.97
C HIS A 137 -1.92 -2.97 5.06
N PRO A 138 -0.67 -3.46 5.07
CA PRO A 138 -0.11 -4.11 6.25
C PRO A 138 -0.34 -3.25 7.50
N LEU A 139 -0.16 -3.80 8.69
CA LEU A 139 -0.26 -3.01 9.93
C LEU A 139 0.68 -1.81 9.87
N SER A 140 0.23 -0.65 10.31
CA SER A 140 1.11 0.46 10.64
C SER A 140 1.98 0.09 11.84
N PHE A 141 3.03 0.88 12.13
CA PHE A 141 3.83 0.61 13.32
C PHE A 141 3.00 0.75 14.60
N LEU A 142 2.11 1.73 14.70
CA LEU A 142 1.23 1.89 15.86
C LEU A 142 0.29 0.70 16.06
N GLU A 143 -0.28 0.15 14.99
CA GLU A 143 -1.06 -1.07 15.05
C GLU A 143 -0.22 -2.27 15.50
N TYR A 144 0.98 -2.43 14.92
CA TYR A 144 1.91 -3.50 15.27
C TYR A 144 2.40 -3.40 16.72
N ALA A 145 2.64 -2.18 17.23
CA ALA A 145 3.11 -1.92 18.59
C ALA A 145 2.07 -2.30 19.67
N GLN A 146 0.78 -2.46 19.35
CA GLN A 146 -0.20 -3.03 20.26
C GLN A 146 0.23 -4.42 20.77
N SER A 147 1.02 -5.15 20.00
CA SER A 147 1.63 -6.42 20.40
C SER A 147 2.86 -6.28 21.31
N LYS A 148 3.17 -5.07 21.80
CA LYS A 148 4.35 -4.71 22.62
C LYS A 148 5.68 -4.89 21.90
N ARG A 149 5.68 -4.86 20.58
CA ARG A 149 6.87 -4.96 19.73
C ARG A 149 7.43 -3.58 19.40
N LYS A 150 8.76 -3.52 19.17
CA LYS A 150 9.50 -2.29 18.93
C LYS A 150 9.63 -1.99 17.44
N LEU A 151 9.92 -0.72 17.10
CA LEU A 151 10.11 -0.25 15.73
C LEU A 151 11.17 -1.08 14.97
N ASN A 152 12.30 -1.42 15.57
CA ASN A 152 13.33 -2.24 14.89
C ASN A 152 12.79 -3.60 14.44
N GLN A 153 11.92 -4.25 15.22
CA GLN A 153 11.28 -5.50 14.82
C GLN A 153 10.33 -5.30 13.63
N TYR A 154 9.56 -4.20 13.65
CA TYR A 154 8.71 -3.82 12.55
C TYR A 154 9.50 -3.56 11.26
N LEU A 155 10.62 -2.84 11.35
CA LEU A 155 11.50 -2.57 10.21
C LEU A 155 12.17 -3.83 9.64
N ILE A 156 12.43 -4.86 10.48
CA ILE A 156 13.01 -6.14 10.06
C ILE A 156 11.95 -7.07 9.45
N TYR A 157 10.83 -7.27 10.15
CA TYR A 157 9.86 -8.32 9.80
C TYR A 157 8.62 -7.79 9.06
N GLY A 158 8.39 -6.47 9.04
CA GLY A 158 7.25 -5.86 8.38
C GLY A 158 5.97 -5.84 9.21
N GLY A 159 4.89 -5.40 8.58
CA GLY A 159 3.57 -5.19 9.18
C GLY A 159 2.53 -6.27 8.84
N ASN A 160 2.94 -7.48 8.39
CA ASN A 160 1.94 -8.52 8.16
C ASN A 160 1.24 -8.89 9.48
N PRO A 161 -0.10 -8.89 9.54
CA PRO A 161 -0.86 -9.13 10.78
C PRO A 161 -0.52 -10.46 11.48
N GLU A 162 -0.26 -11.53 10.73
CA GLU A 162 0.06 -12.84 11.31
C GLU A 162 1.36 -12.82 12.12
N LEU A 163 2.30 -11.95 11.78
CA LEU A 163 3.58 -11.87 12.48
C LEU A 163 3.44 -11.51 13.96
N VAL A 164 2.38 -10.79 14.36
CA VAL A 164 2.16 -10.43 15.78
C VAL A 164 1.89 -11.66 16.64
N HIS A 165 1.42 -12.75 16.03
CA HIS A 165 1.14 -14.02 16.71
C HIS A 165 2.36 -14.94 16.77
N ILE A 166 3.34 -14.76 15.90
CA ILE A 166 4.54 -15.61 15.80
C ILE A 166 5.61 -15.06 16.73
N LYS A 167 5.96 -15.82 17.78
CA LYS A 167 6.92 -15.39 18.82
C LYS A 167 8.37 -15.58 18.43
N LYS A 168 8.70 -16.68 17.73
CA LYS A 168 10.08 -17.04 17.37
C LYS A 168 10.49 -16.38 16.06
N GLU A 169 11.64 -15.73 16.03
CA GLU A 169 12.20 -15.08 14.84
C GLU A 169 12.36 -16.05 13.67
N SER A 170 12.85 -17.26 13.93
CA SER A 170 12.98 -18.31 12.91
C SER A 170 11.67 -18.65 12.21
N ASP A 171 10.56 -18.62 12.96
CA ASP A 171 9.23 -18.92 12.42
C ASP A 171 8.65 -17.72 11.68
N GLN A 172 8.96 -16.48 12.11
CA GLN A 172 8.64 -15.25 11.35
C GLN A 172 9.34 -15.25 9.98
N ILE A 173 10.63 -15.60 9.95
CA ILE A 173 11.40 -15.72 8.70
C ILE A 173 10.80 -16.79 7.79
N LYS A 174 10.46 -17.97 8.33
CA LYS A 174 9.81 -19.05 7.56
C LYS A 174 8.46 -18.58 6.98
N PHE A 175 7.66 -17.89 7.78
CA PHE A 175 6.38 -17.36 7.35
C PHE A 175 6.54 -16.36 6.19
N LEU A 176 7.45 -15.39 6.31
CA LEU A 176 7.73 -14.40 5.24
C LEU A 176 8.24 -15.05 3.96
N LYS A 177 9.14 -16.07 4.07
CA LYS A 177 9.58 -16.86 2.92
C LYS A 177 8.44 -17.66 2.30
N GLY A 178 7.50 -18.14 3.11
CA GLY A 178 6.27 -18.78 2.64
C GLY A 178 5.40 -17.84 1.82
N ILE A 179 5.18 -16.60 2.29
CA ILE A 179 4.46 -15.57 1.53
C ILE A 179 5.17 -15.29 0.20
N LEU A 180 6.48 -15.08 0.23
CA LEU A 180 7.26 -14.80 -0.98
C LEU A 180 7.10 -15.93 -2.01
N SER A 181 7.22 -17.20 -1.58
CA SER A 181 7.16 -18.34 -2.48
C SER A 181 5.75 -18.65 -3.02
N THR A 182 4.73 -18.53 -2.16
CA THR A 182 3.35 -18.84 -2.56
C THR A 182 2.68 -17.70 -3.29
N TYR A 183 2.74 -16.50 -2.75
CA TYR A 183 2.04 -15.36 -3.32
C TYR A 183 2.80 -14.72 -4.50
N ILE A 184 4.03 -14.27 -4.25
CA ILE A 184 4.76 -13.50 -5.27
C ILE A 184 5.22 -14.42 -6.40
N LEU A 185 5.77 -15.57 -6.07
CA LEU A 185 6.34 -16.44 -7.08
C LEU A 185 5.30 -17.36 -7.76
N LYS A 186 4.25 -17.77 -7.08
CA LYS A 186 3.24 -18.67 -7.66
C LYS A 186 2.11 -17.90 -8.34
N ASP A 187 1.46 -16.98 -7.63
CA ASP A 187 0.27 -16.30 -8.16
C ASP A 187 0.63 -15.29 -9.25
N ILE A 188 1.74 -14.55 -9.06
CA ILE A 188 2.20 -13.62 -10.09
C ILE A 188 2.78 -14.38 -11.29
N LYS A 189 3.45 -15.52 -11.08
CA LYS A 189 3.92 -16.37 -12.18
C LYS A 189 2.77 -16.90 -13.04
N ALA A 190 1.60 -17.15 -12.50
CA ALA A 190 0.43 -17.51 -13.28
C ALA A 190 0.03 -16.40 -14.27
N LEU A 191 0.35 -15.15 -13.98
CA LEU A 191 0.12 -13.97 -14.85
C LEU A 191 1.26 -13.72 -15.84
N ILE A 192 2.39 -14.40 -15.68
CA ILE A 192 3.62 -14.25 -16.46
C ILE A 192 3.89 -15.55 -17.20
N LYS A 193 4.24 -15.46 -18.50
CA LYS A 193 4.64 -16.66 -19.27
C LYS A 193 5.91 -17.29 -18.67
N GLU A 194 5.98 -18.61 -18.57
CA GLU A 194 7.06 -19.37 -17.93
C GLU A 194 8.46 -19.01 -18.44
N GLU A 195 8.60 -18.66 -19.71
CA GLU A 195 9.88 -18.33 -20.37
C GLU A 195 10.62 -17.14 -19.74
N ASN A 196 9.97 -16.33 -18.92
CA ASN A 196 10.50 -15.08 -18.39
C ASN A 196 10.63 -15.03 -16.85
N ILE A 197 10.50 -16.17 -16.17
CA ILE A 197 10.55 -16.25 -14.70
C ILE A 197 11.89 -15.78 -14.14
N THR A 198 12.99 -16.11 -14.82
CA THR A 198 14.35 -15.70 -14.40
C THR A 198 14.49 -14.18 -14.41
N ALA A 199 14.04 -13.52 -15.48
CA ALA A 199 14.08 -12.06 -15.58
C ALA A 199 13.20 -11.40 -14.50
N PHE A 200 12.03 -11.96 -14.21
CA PHE A 200 11.16 -11.48 -13.15
C PHE A 200 11.81 -11.61 -11.75
N ASN A 201 12.40 -12.76 -11.43
CA ASN A 201 13.10 -12.94 -10.16
C ASN A 201 14.31 -12.00 -10.03
N SER A 202 15.06 -11.82 -11.12
CA SER A 202 16.19 -10.89 -11.16
C SER A 202 15.72 -9.44 -10.94
N MET A 203 14.57 -9.07 -11.50
CA MET A 203 13.96 -7.76 -11.29
C MET A 203 13.54 -7.55 -9.84
N LEU A 204 12.88 -8.53 -9.21
CA LEU A 204 12.50 -8.44 -7.79
C LEU A 204 13.73 -8.20 -6.91
N TYR A 205 14.78 -8.99 -7.12
CA TYR A 205 16.02 -8.86 -6.36
C TYR A 205 16.69 -7.49 -6.60
N TYR A 206 16.77 -7.06 -7.87
CA TYR A 206 17.33 -5.76 -8.24
C TYR A 206 16.59 -4.60 -7.57
N LEU A 207 15.26 -4.62 -7.61
CA LEU A 207 14.41 -3.60 -6.98
C LEU A 207 14.54 -3.59 -5.45
N ALA A 208 14.65 -4.76 -4.83
CA ALA A 208 14.85 -4.87 -3.39
C ALA A 208 16.22 -4.33 -2.95
N GLN A 209 17.26 -4.59 -3.74
CA GLN A 209 18.62 -4.12 -3.48
C GLN A 209 18.78 -2.62 -3.72
N ASN A 210 18.14 -2.09 -4.77
CA ASN A 210 18.23 -0.69 -5.18
C ASN A 210 16.99 0.14 -4.77
N GLN A 211 16.29 -0.28 -3.72
CA GLN A 211 15.13 0.43 -3.23
C GLN A 211 15.47 1.87 -2.83
N GLY A 212 14.61 2.81 -3.20
CA GLY A 212 14.83 4.24 -2.96
C GLY A 212 15.80 4.91 -3.97
N GLN A 213 16.49 4.12 -4.80
CA GLN A 213 17.30 4.68 -5.87
C GLN A 213 16.43 5.09 -7.06
N VAL A 214 16.89 6.10 -7.79
CA VAL A 214 16.23 6.55 -9.02
C VAL A 214 16.57 5.57 -10.16
N ILE A 215 15.58 4.81 -10.61
CA ILE A 215 15.72 3.76 -11.61
C ILE A 215 15.01 4.16 -12.90
N SER A 216 15.71 4.05 -14.04
CA SER A 216 15.07 4.11 -15.35
C SER A 216 14.69 2.71 -15.83
N LEU A 217 13.51 2.58 -16.47
CA LEU A 217 13.08 1.28 -17.01
C LEU A 217 14.01 0.72 -18.06
N ASN A 218 14.68 1.57 -18.85
CA ASN A 218 15.65 1.13 -19.84
C ASN A 218 16.89 0.49 -19.19
N SER A 219 17.43 1.11 -18.13
CA SER A 219 18.55 0.54 -17.37
C SER A 219 18.15 -0.78 -16.74
N LEU A 220 17.02 -0.80 -16.03
CA LEU A 220 16.51 -2.01 -15.40
C LEU A 220 16.33 -3.15 -16.41
N ALA A 221 15.71 -2.89 -17.57
CA ALA A 221 15.49 -3.89 -18.60
C ALA A 221 16.84 -4.48 -19.12
N SER A 222 17.84 -3.62 -19.31
CA SER A 222 19.19 -4.05 -19.69
C SER A 222 19.83 -4.94 -18.64
N ASP A 223 19.78 -4.51 -17.36
CA ASP A 223 20.42 -5.22 -16.24
C ASP A 223 19.84 -6.61 -16.00
N ILE A 224 18.51 -6.77 -16.15
CA ILE A 224 17.83 -8.05 -16.01
C ILE A 224 17.74 -8.86 -17.32
N LYS A 225 18.37 -8.39 -18.39
CA LYS A 225 18.35 -9.00 -19.74
C LYS A 225 16.93 -9.25 -20.26
N SER A 226 16.07 -8.24 -20.16
CA SER A 226 14.67 -8.26 -20.57
C SER A 226 14.39 -7.12 -21.57
N SER A 227 13.21 -7.16 -22.22
CA SER A 227 12.76 -6.04 -23.02
C SER A 227 12.14 -4.94 -22.16
N TYR A 228 12.16 -3.68 -22.64
CA TYR A 228 11.50 -2.56 -21.99
C TYR A 228 10.02 -2.86 -21.67
N HIS A 229 9.24 -3.32 -22.67
CA HIS A 229 7.81 -3.60 -22.52
C HIS A 229 7.53 -4.70 -21.51
N LEU A 230 8.36 -5.73 -21.46
CA LEU A 230 8.18 -6.82 -20.50
C LEU A 230 8.50 -6.35 -19.08
N THR A 231 9.57 -5.56 -18.91
CA THR A 231 9.94 -4.96 -17.63
C THR A 231 8.85 -4.01 -17.12
N GLU A 232 8.32 -3.15 -18.00
CA GLU A 232 7.21 -2.25 -17.67
C GLU A 232 5.96 -3.04 -17.23
N LYS A 233 5.59 -4.09 -17.97
CA LYS A 233 4.49 -4.98 -17.59
C LYS A 233 4.69 -5.62 -16.20
N TYR A 234 5.91 -6.05 -15.89
CA TYR A 234 6.21 -6.64 -14.58
C TYR A 234 6.08 -5.63 -13.44
N ILE A 235 6.59 -4.40 -13.64
CA ILE A 235 6.41 -3.31 -12.69
C ILE A 235 4.92 -3.00 -12.47
N ASP A 236 4.14 -2.94 -13.54
CA ASP A 236 2.71 -2.67 -13.46
C ASP A 236 1.97 -3.79 -12.70
N ILE A 237 2.33 -5.06 -12.95
CA ILE A 237 1.79 -6.20 -12.19
C ILE A 237 2.12 -6.05 -10.71
N LEU A 238 3.39 -5.80 -10.34
CA LEU A 238 3.79 -5.65 -8.95
C LEU A 238 3.10 -4.47 -8.26
N SER A 239 2.88 -3.38 -8.99
CA SER A 239 2.17 -2.21 -8.45
C SER A 239 0.68 -2.47 -8.26
N GLN A 240 0.03 -3.13 -9.22
CA GLN A 240 -1.39 -3.46 -9.16
C GLN A 240 -1.72 -4.58 -8.17
N THR A 241 -0.74 -5.42 -7.82
CA THR A 241 -0.88 -6.48 -6.82
C THR A 241 -0.45 -6.03 -5.41
N TYR A 242 -0.24 -4.74 -5.20
CA TYR A 242 0.15 -4.17 -3.91
C TYR A 242 1.44 -4.76 -3.33
N ILE A 243 2.45 -4.95 -4.18
CA ILE A 243 3.79 -5.37 -3.77
C ILE A 243 4.76 -4.19 -3.83
N LEU A 244 4.56 -3.30 -4.81
CA LEU A 244 5.51 -2.24 -5.12
C LEU A 244 4.82 -0.89 -5.30
N TYR A 245 5.29 0.14 -4.60
CA TYR A 245 5.00 1.53 -4.91
C TYR A 245 5.93 2.04 -6.01
N LYS A 246 5.38 2.78 -6.94
CA LYS A 246 6.08 3.47 -8.01
C LYS A 246 5.95 4.98 -7.77
N ILE A 247 6.98 5.60 -7.22
CA ILE A 247 6.98 7.03 -6.86
C ILE A 247 7.59 7.83 -8.01
N PRO A 248 6.81 8.72 -8.66
CA PRO A 248 7.29 9.54 -9.77
C PRO A 248 8.09 10.75 -9.28
N SER A 249 8.91 11.30 -10.17
CA SER A 249 9.67 12.53 -9.91
C SER A 249 8.75 13.77 -9.93
N PHE A 250 9.11 14.78 -9.13
CA PHE A 250 8.52 16.11 -9.19
C PHE A 250 9.22 16.97 -10.24
N SER A 251 8.46 17.64 -11.09
CA SER A 251 8.97 18.63 -12.04
C SER A 251 7.95 19.75 -12.26
N LYS A 252 8.40 20.98 -12.48
CA LYS A 252 7.51 22.10 -12.89
C LYS A 252 6.82 21.85 -14.23
N ASN A 253 7.42 21.04 -15.08
CA ASN A 253 6.93 20.78 -16.43
C ASN A 253 6.44 19.34 -16.54
N LEU A 254 5.10 19.16 -16.67
CA LEU A 254 4.45 17.85 -16.75
C LEU A 254 5.07 16.94 -17.82
N SER A 255 5.51 17.51 -18.95
CA SER A 255 6.21 16.74 -20.00
C SER A 255 7.55 16.17 -19.57
N ASN A 256 8.19 16.75 -18.56
CA ASN A 256 9.42 16.24 -17.96
C ASN A 256 9.13 15.21 -16.86
N GLU A 257 8.00 15.34 -16.13
CA GLU A 257 7.55 14.35 -15.14
C GLU A 257 7.22 13.00 -15.77
N LEU A 258 6.58 13.03 -16.94
CA LEU A 258 6.28 11.82 -17.71
C LEU A 258 7.54 11.12 -18.24
N LYS A 259 8.69 11.81 -18.21
CA LYS A 259 9.96 11.27 -18.67
C LYS A 259 10.77 10.56 -17.57
N LYS A 260 10.22 9.48 -16.87
CA LYS A 260 10.98 8.27 -17.02
C LYS A 260 11.89 7.76 -15.93
N SER A 261 11.95 8.39 -14.77
CA SER A 261 12.68 7.84 -13.63
C SER A 261 11.76 7.76 -12.44
N PHE A 262 11.79 6.64 -11.78
CA PHE A 262 10.93 6.37 -10.63
C PHE A 262 11.81 5.89 -9.48
N LYS A 263 11.37 6.18 -8.24
CA LYS A 263 11.81 5.43 -7.07
C LYS A 263 10.80 4.32 -6.79
N TYR A 264 11.30 3.17 -6.37
CA TYR A 264 10.46 2.02 -6.06
C TYR A 264 10.63 1.61 -4.60
N TYR A 265 9.50 1.36 -3.92
CA TYR A 265 9.48 0.90 -2.54
C TYR A 265 8.51 -0.28 -2.41
N PHE A 266 8.88 -1.29 -1.63
CA PHE A 266 7.98 -2.40 -1.35
C PHE A 266 6.91 -1.97 -0.34
N TYR A 267 5.70 -2.51 -0.49
CA TYR A 267 4.59 -2.27 0.44
C TYR A 267 4.86 -2.77 1.86
N ASP A 268 5.79 -3.70 2.04
CA ASP A 268 6.13 -4.28 3.33
C ASP A 268 7.65 -4.51 3.43
N THR A 269 8.26 -4.10 4.55
CA THR A 269 9.70 -4.24 4.78
C THR A 269 10.12 -5.70 4.94
N GLY A 270 9.28 -6.53 5.57
CA GLY A 270 9.56 -7.96 5.75
C GLY A 270 9.59 -8.71 4.42
N ILE A 271 8.72 -8.36 3.48
CA ILE A 271 8.73 -8.92 2.12
C ILE A 271 10.02 -8.53 1.40
N ARG A 272 10.42 -7.26 1.45
CA ARG A 272 11.70 -6.80 0.87
C ARG A 272 12.88 -7.55 1.50
N ASN A 273 12.95 -7.61 2.81
CA ASN A 273 14.02 -8.30 3.54
C ASN A 273 14.05 -9.79 3.23
N SER A 274 12.89 -10.42 3.00
CA SER A 274 12.77 -11.81 2.59
C SER A 274 13.35 -12.07 1.19
N ILE A 275 13.17 -11.12 0.24
CA ILE A 275 13.77 -11.20 -1.10
C ILE A 275 15.29 -11.16 -1.01
N LEU A 276 15.83 -10.29 -0.15
CA LEU A 276 17.28 -10.15 0.08
C LEU A 276 17.86 -11.24 1.01
N ALA A 277 16.99 -12.02 1.67
CA ALA A 277 17.33 -12.96 2.73
C ALA A 277 18.15 -12.31 3.88
N ASP A 278 17.89 -11.03 4.16
CA ASP A 278 18.60 -10.25 5.20
C ASP A 278 17.63 -9.79 6.31
N PHE A 279 17.75 -10.42 7.47
CA PHE A 279 16.99 -10.12 8.68
C PHE A 279 17.91 -9.70 9.84
N SER A 280 19.10 -9.21 9.51
CA SER A 280 20.06 -8.69 10.52
C SER A 280 19.52 -7.44 11.22
N ALA A 281 20.13 -7.12 12.37
CA ALA A 281 19.75 -5.97 13.17
C ALA A 281 19.90 -4.66 12.36
N ILE A 282 18.93 -3.77 12.48
CA ILE A 282 18.87 -2.52 11.67
C ILE A 282 20.14 -1.69 11.80
N ASP A 283 20.75 -1.65 13.00
CA ASP A 283 21.95 -0.85 13.24
C ASP A 283 23.23 -1.42 12.58
N GLU A 284 23.22 -2.69 12.21
CA GLU A 284 24.31 -3.36 11.51
C GLU A 284 24.18 -3.29 9.98
N ARG A 285 23.04 -2.84 9.48
CA ARG A 285 22.73 -2.85 8.05
C ARG A 285 23.26 -1.62 7.33
N CYS A 286 23.89 -1.83 6.18
CA CYS A 286 24.36 -0.76 5.31
C CYS A 286 23.19 -0.04 4.58
N ASP A 287 22.06 -0.69 4.43
CA ASP A 287 20.84 -0.17 3.78
C ASP A 287 19.79 0.41 4.76
N LYS A 288 20.18 0.66 6.01
CA LYS A 288 19.34 1.25 7.06
C LYS A 288 18.58 2.49 6.59
N GLY A 289 19.25 3.40 5.88
CA GLY A 289 18.63 4.60 5.32
C GLY A 289 17.46 4.27 4.38
N SER A 290 17.66 3.33 3.46
CA SER A 290 16.64 2.88 2.52
C SER A 290 15.43 2.18 3.23
N ILE A 291 15.66 1.50 4.35
CA ILE A 291 14.59 0.92 5.17
C ILE A 291 13.77 2.04 5.86
N HIS A 292 14.43 3.09 6.35
CA HIS A 292 13.75 4.24 6.93
C HIS A 292 12.94 5.01 5.88
N GLU A 293 13.48 5.19 4.67
CA GLU A 293 12.72 5.76 3.54
C GLU A 293 11.49 4.90 3.21
N GLN A 294 11.64 3.57 3.18
CA GLN A 294 10.52 2.67 2.95
C GLN A 294 9.44 2.80 4.03
N TYR A 295 9.85 2.88 5.29
CA TYR A 295 8.92 3.06 6.40
C TYR A 295 8.11 4.36 6.25
N PHE A 296 8.79 5.48 5.94
CA PHE A 296 8.10 6.73 5.64
C PHE A 296 7.16 6.60 4.43
N CYS A 297 7.65 6.01 3.34
CA CYS A 297 6.85 5.80 2.13
C CYS A 297 5.57 5.01 2.42
N ASN A 298 5.67 3.90 3.16
CA ASN A 298 4.55 3.06 3.53
C ASN A 298 3.53 3.82 4.39
N PHE A 299 4.02 4.58 5.39
CA PHE A 299 3.17 5.43 6.22
C PHE A 299 2.49 6.53 5.40
N ALA A 300 3.23 7.25 4.56
CA ALA A 300 2.69 8.31 3.72
C ALA A 300 1.63 7.78 2.75
N MET A 301 1.92 6.68 2.04
CA MET A 301 1.00 6.09 1.06
C MET A 301 -0.28 5.51 1.70
N ALA A 302 -0.19 4.99 2.92
CA ALA A 302 -1.35 4.46 3.65
C ALA A 302 -2.31 5.57 4.12
N ASN A 303 -1.80 6.80 4.28
CA ASN A 303 -2.55 7.94 4.83
C ASN A 303 -2.74 9.08 3.82
N LEU A 304 -2.28 8.94 2.58
CA LEU A 304 -2.30 10.00 1.58
C LEU A 304 -3.75 10.39 1.21
N PRO A 305 -4.17 11.66 1.42
CA PRO A 305 -5.52 12.07 1.09
C PRO A 305 -5.73 12.17 -0.43
N ALA A 306 -6.99 12.10 -0.88
CA ALA A 306 -7.34 12.09 -2.30
C ALA A 306 -6.88 13.34 -3.08
N ASN A 307 -6.62 14.45 -2.38
CA ASN A 307 -6.13 15.72 -2.96
C ASN A 307 -4.61 15.89 -2.82
N ALA A 308 -3.88 14.81 -2.53
CA ALA A 308 -2.42 14.83 -2.41
C ALA A 308 -1.77 13.73 -3.25
N GLU A 309 -0.51 13.96 -3.59
CA GLU A 309 0.34 13.05 -4.35
C GLU A 309 1.71 12.96 -3.70
N LEU A 310 2.30 11.76 -3.69
CA LEU A 310 3.67 11.53 -3.24
C LEU A 310 4.62 11.53 -4.44
N ARG A 311 5.66 12.33 -4.37
CA ARG A 311 6.69 12.52 -5.40
C ARG A 311 8.07 12.47 -4.74
N PHE A 312 9.14 12.37 -5.55
CA PHE A 312 10.52 12.69 -5.15
C PHE A 312 11.07 13.80 -6.06
N TRP A 313 12.17 14.44 -5.66
CA TRP A 313 12.83 15.42 -6.51
C TRP A 313 14.31 15.15 -6.60
N ARG A 314 14.87 15.32 -7.81
CA ARG A 314 16.30 15.21 -8.05
C ARG A 314 16.73 16.15 -9.19
N THR A 315 17.85 16.84 -8.98
CA THR A 315 18.51 17.66 -10.00
C THR A 315 19.53 16.85 -10.78
N ARG A 316 19.95 17.40 -11.93
CA ARG A 316 21.09 16.84 -12.69
C ARG A 316 22.40 16.91 -11.92
N ASN A 317 22.54 17.85 -10.99
CA ASN A 317 23.74 18.05 -10.17
C ASN A 317 23.79 17.12 -8.96
N GLY A 318 22.74 16.32 -8.72
CA GLY A 318 22.70 15.33 -7.65
C GLY A 318 21.98 15.77 -6.38
N ASP A 319 21.47 17.02 -6.29
CA ASP A 319 20.60 17.40 -5.18
C ASP A 319 19.33 16.55 -5.23
N GLU A 320 18.91 16.02 -4.09
CA GLU A 320 17.76 15.13 -4.00
C GLU A 320 16.96 15.42 -2.75
N ILE A 321 15.62 15.34 -2.85
CA ILE A 321 14.68 15.28 -1.73
C ILE A 321 13.96 13.94 -1.85
N ASP A 322 13.98 13.17 -0.77
CA ASP A 322 13.48 11.80 -0.75
C ASP A 322 11.99 11.74 -1.07
N PHE A 323 11.18 12.63 -0.46
CA PHE A 323 9.76 12.70 -0.73
C PHE A 323 9.23 14.14 -0.70
N ILE A 324 8.25 14.38 -1.56
CA ILE A 324 7.45 15.59 -1.62
C ILE A 324 5.99 15.18 -1.60
N VAL A 325 5.26 15.60 -0.60
CA VAL A 325 3.80 15.51 -0.58
C VAL A 325 3.25 16.78 -1.22
N LEU A 326 2.56 16.63 -2.34
CA LEU A 326 1.85 17.72 -3.01
C LEU A 326 0.39 17.70 -2.59
N LYS A 327 0.01 18.52 -1.61
CA LYS A 327 -1.39 18.66 -1.17
C LYS A 327 -1.98 19.92 -1.76
N ASN A 328 -3.02 19.80 -2.57
CA ASN A 328 -3.59 20.95 -3.34
C ASN A 328 -2.55 21.71 -4.18
N ARG A 329 -1.51 21.03 -4.68
CA ARG A 329 -0.33 21.55 -5.39
C ARG A 329 0.69 22.30 -4.53
N ASP A 330 0.48 22.42 -3.23
CA ASP A 330 1.47 22.96 -2.30
C ASP A 330 2.46 21.87 -1.88
N PRO A 331 3.78 22.09 -2.01
CA PRO A 331 4.78 21.10 -1.65
C PRO A 331 5.11 21.13 -0.16
N TYR A 332 5.13 19.96 0.44
CA TYR A 332 5.68 19.63 1.75
C TYR A 332 6.86 18.70 1.55
N LEU A 333 8.02 19.06 2.08
CA LEU A 333 9.28 18.36 1.83
C LEU A 333 9.61 17.39 2.96
N PHE A 334 10.06 16.18 2.60
CA PHE A 334 10.48 15.16 3.56
C PHE A 334 11.84 14.60 3.14
N GLU A 335 12.79 14.71 4.04
CA GLU A 335 14.15 14.18 3.91
C GLU A 335 14.39 13.18 5.04
N ILE A 336 14.83 11.97 4.70
CA ILE A 336 15.03 10.88 5.65
C ILE A 336 16.53 10.67 5.88
N LYS A 337 16.98 10.82 7.11
CA LYS A 337 18.40 10.68 7.49
C LYS A 337 18.55 9.74 8.68
N SER A 338 19.21 8.61 8.50
CA SER A 338 19.50 7.69 9.60
C SER A 338 20.44 8.31 10.66
N LYS A 339 21.39 9.17 10.23
CA LYS A 339 22.27 9.93 11.15
C LYS A 339 22.49 11.34 10.63
N LEU A 340 22.38 12.30 11.50
CA LEU A 340 22.71 13.70 11.23
C LEU A 340 24.03 14.07 11.88
N LYS A 341 24.97 14.62 11.07
CA LYS A 341 26.25 15.12 11.57
C LYS A 341 26.13 16.54 12.16
N THR A 342 25.16 17.31 11.71
CA THR A 342 24.97 18.72 12.08
C THR A 342 23.48 19.04 12.26
N LYS A 343 23.18 20.04 13.11
CA LYS A 343 21.84 20.62 13.28
C LYS A 343 21.53 21.68 12.21
N SER A 344 21.89 21.42 10.95
CA SER A 344 21.70 22.38 9.87
C SER A 344 20.72 21.82 8.83
N VAL A 345 19.93 22.72 8.25
CA VAL A 345 19.02 22.37 7.16
C VAL A 345 19.84 21.84 5.97
N PRO A 346 19.49 20.65 5.41
CA PRO A 346 20.18 20.09 4.25
C PRO A 346 20.20 21.02 3.04
N GLU A 347 21.29 20.99 2.27
CA GLU A 347 21.42 21.88 1.10
C GLU A 347 20.39 21.55 0.01
N SER A 348 19.97 20.30 -0.13
CA SER A 348 18.89 19.87 -1.02
C SER A 348 17.57 20.61 -0.74
N ILE A 349 17.19 20.74 0.54
CA ILE A 349 15.99 21.49 0.98
C ILE A 349 16.15 22.97 0.65
N LYS A 350 17.30 23.57 0.98
CA LYS A 350 17.57 24.98 0.66
C LYS A 350 17.51 25.25 -0.84
N THR A 351 18.13 24.37 -1.65
CA THR A 351 18.11 24.47 -3.11
C THR A 351 16.68 24.37 -3.65
N PHE A 352 15.86 23.48 -3.09
CA PHE A 352 14.46 23.36 -3.50
C PHE A 352 13.67 24.63 -3.15
N ILE A 353 13.79 25.14 -1.92
CA ILE A 353 13.06 26.36 -1.47
C ILE A 353 13.44 27.57 -2.34
N ARG A 354 14.71 27.75 -2.67
CA ARG A 354 15.17 28.84 -3.57
C ARG A 354 14.59 28.72 -5.00
N ASN A 355 14.44 27.50 -5.50
CA ASN A 355 13.98 27.25 -6.87
C ASN A 355 12.46 27.19 -7.02
N TYR A 356 11.75 26.83 -5.93
CA TYR A 356 10.31 26.59 -5.94
C TYR A 356 9.62 27.43 -4.87
N ARG A 357 8.75 28.33 -5.32
CA ARG A 357 7.92 29.13 -4.42
C ARG A 357 6.78 28.28 -3.85
N ASN A 358 6.20 28.69 -2.72
CA ASN A 358 5.04 28.10 -2.04
C ASN A 358 5.34 26.77 -1.30
N VAL A 359 6.60 26.47 -0.97
CA VAL A 359 6.90 25.39 -0.02
C VAL A 359 6.25 25.77 1.31
N LYS A 360 5.45 24.84 1.86
CA LYS A 360 4.73 25.09 3.12
C LYS A 360 5.59 24.78 4.33
N GLU A 361 6.16 23.59 4.36
CA GLU A 361 6.93 23.07 5.48
C GLU A 361 7.97 22.06 4.95
N ALA A 362 9.04 21.88 5.71
CA ALA A 362 10.03 20.84 5.44
C ALA A 362 10.28 20.01 6.71
N PHE A 363 10.44 18.71 6.54
CA PHE A 363 10.62 17.74 7.59
C PHE A 363 11.91 16.95 7.36
N ILE A 364 12.76 16.86 8.38
CA ILE A 364 13.96 16.03 8.39
C ILE A 364 13.72 14.92 9.42
N ILE A 365 13.31 13.75 8.90
CA ILE A 365 13.04 12.57 9.73
C ILE A 365 14.36 11.89 10.03
N ASN A 366 14.68 11.72 11.32
CA ASN A 366 15.97 11.21 11.76
C ASN A 366 15.85 10.37 13.05
N GLU A 367 16.98 9.82 13.55
CA GLU A 367 16.94 9.00 14.77
C GLU A 367 17.03 9.79 16.06
N ASP A 368 17.74 10.93 16.05
CA ASP A 368 18.26 11.52 17.29
C ASP A 368 17.67 12.90 17.62
N LEU A 369 17.40 13.72 16.59
CA LEU A 369 17.11 15.14 16.77
C LEU A 369 15.61 15.42 16.69
N ASP A 370 15.16 16.27 17.60
CA ASP A 370 13.80 16.80 17.64
C ASP A 370 13.88 18.29 17.99
N PHE A 371 13.69 19.16 16.99
CA PHE A 371 13.65 20.61 17.16
C PHE A 371 13.10 21.29 15.90
N GLU A 372 12.74 22.56 16.04
CA GLU A 372 12.21 23.41 14.96
C GLU A 372 13.21 24.52 14.60
N THR A 373 13.26 24.86 13.32
CA THR A 373 14.00 25.99 12.76
C THR A 373 13.27 26.53 11.53
N SER A 374 13.87 27.47 10.81
CA SER A 374 13.33 27.94 9.53
C SER A 374 14.43 28.21 8.51
N TYR A 375 14.06 28.25 7.24
CA TYR A 375 14.91 28.69 6.13
C TYR A 375 14.06 29.45 5.11
N ASP A 376 14.42 30.73 4.81
CA ASP A 376 13.66 31.63 3.93
C ASP A 376 12.15 31.65 4.27
N ASP A 377 11.83 31.85 5.55
CA ASP A 377 10.47 31.88 6.13
C ASP A 377 9.70 30.54 6.04
N VAL A 378 10.32 29.47 5.53
CA VAL A 378 9.74 28.13 5.53
C VAL A 378 10.07 27.41 6.84
N PRO A 379 9.07 26.96 7.62
CA PRO A 379 9.30 26.14 8.82
C PRO A 379 9.99 24.82 8.47
N VAL A 380 10.98 24.44 9.26
CA VAL A 380 11.75 23.21 9.11
C VAL A 380 11.76 22.45 10.42
N TYR A 381 11.21 21.25 10.41
CA TYR A 381 11.06 20.38 11.57
C TYR A 381 12.03 19.21 11.50
N PHE A 382 12.79 19.01 12.55
CA PHE A 382 13.59 17.80 12.77
C PHE A 382 12.79 16.90 13.69
N LEU A 383 12.45 15.69 13.23
CA LEU A 383 11.57 14.78 13.94
C LEU A 383 12.20 13.39 14.04
N LYS A 384 11.96 12.72 15.16
CA LYS A 384 12.43 11.35 15.33
C LYS A 384 11.58 10.37 14.54
N ILE A 385 12.23 9.45 13.87
CA ILE A 385 11.56 8.40 13.08
C ILE A 385 10.68 7.49 13.96
N ALA A 386 11.04 7.31 15.22
CA ALA A 386 10.24 6.55 16.18
C ALA A 386 8.86 7.18 16.43
N ASP A 387 8.76 8.51 16.34
CA ASP A 387 7.55 9.28 16.62
C ASP A 387 6.77 9.63 15.34
N LEU A 388 7.21 9.13 14.18
CA LEU A 388 6.66 9.45 12.86
C LEU A 388 5.14 9.32 12.80
N GLU A 389 4.63 8.16 13.20
CA GLU A 389 3.19 7.84 13.11
C GLU A 389 2.34 8.53 14.21
N GLU A 390 2.97 9.09 15.27
CA GLU A 390 2.28 9.85 16.32
C GLU A 390 2.28 11.36 16.05
N ASN A 391 3.16 11.83 15.17
CA ASN A 391 3.37 13.25 14.92
C ASN A 391 2.13 13.93 14.30
N LEU A 392 1.58 14.91 15.01
CA LEU A 392 0.34 15.60 14.63
C LEU A 392 0.51 16.50 13.39
N LEU A 393 1.68 17.09 13.16
CA LEU A 393 1.94 17.94 12.00
C LEU A 393 1.91 17.09 10.73
N ILE A 394 2.61 15.96 10.73
CA ILE A 394 2.62 15.04 9.58
C ILE A 394 1.22 14.45 9.34
N LYS A 395 0.53 14.04 10.40
CA LYS A 395 -0.88 13.56 10.28
C LYS A 395 -1.78 14.60 9.64
N LYS A 396 -1.66 15.88 9.99
CA LYS A 396 -2.44 16.96 9.38
C LYS A 396 -2.17 17.12 7.87
N ILE A 397 -0.95 16.87 7.43
CA ILE A 397 -0.58 16.92 6.01
C ILE A 397 -1.16 15.71 5.28
N LEU A 398 -1.10 14.53 5.90
CA LEU A 398 -1.54 13.26 5.33
C LEU A 398 -3.02 12.90 5.59
N SER A 399 -3.78 13.81 6.19
CA SER A 399 -5.24 13.65 6.42
C SER A 399 -6.11 14.59 5.49
#